data_a91fd65f709b96102163475a04aa3ece
#
_entry.id   a91fd65f709b96102163475a04aa3ece
#
_cell.length_a   1.000
_cell.length_b   1.000
_cell.length_c   1.000
_cell.angle_alpha   90.00
_cell.angle_beta   90.00
_cell.angle_gamma   90.00
#
_symmetry.space_group_name_H-M   'P 1'
#
loop_
_entity.id
_entity.type
_entity.pdbx_description
1 polymer ?
#
loop_
_entity_poly.entity_id
_entity_poly.type
_entity_poly.pdbx_seq_one_letter_code
_entity_poly.pdbx_strand_id
1 'polypeptide(L)'
;NEDQIGEVFKAAFDEGVVERKDLYIMTKVWNDMHREVEKSARKSIADLQCDYIDLFFIHWPFPNYHAPGCDVDSRNPDSKPFSVEEFMDTYRQIEELVDKGLVRHIGISNMTIPKLEQVVDKVRIKPVACELELHPCFQQQELFDYLKAHDIQPIGFMPLGSPQRPERDIVATDIADMQVPEFKAIAEKHGVHPAIIALKWAVQRGQIPIPFSIHEMEYVSNLQSTQTEPLTDEEMATIATLEKNNRLVKGQVFLWPGATDWHDLWDEDGVIVDCPDAK
;
A
#
# COMPACT_ATOMS: atom_id res chain seq x y z
N ASN A 1 2.71 16.36 -0.66
CA ASN A 1 1.46 17.13 -0.44
C ASN A 1 0.95 17.10 1.02
N GLU A 2 1.77 16.59 1.97
CA GLU A 2 1.38 16.56 3.40
C GLU A 2 1.14 17.97 3.95
N ASP A 3 1.93 18.94 3.52
CA ASP A 3 1.79 20.37 3.85
C ASP A 3 0.43 20.93 3.45
N GLN A 4 -0.02 20.64 2.21
CA GLN A 4 -1.33 21.06 1.72
C GLN A 4 -2.48 20.38 2.49
N ILE A 5 -2.32 19.10 2.81
CA ILE A 5 -3.30 18.36 3.62
C ILE A 5 -3.36 18.94 5.04
N GLY A 6 -2.20 19.31 5.61
CA GLY A 6 -2.10 19.92 6.93
C GLY A 6 -2.81 21.28 7.04
N GLU A 7 -2.75 22.09 5.97
CA GLU A 7 -3.52 23.34 5.91
C GLU A 7 -5.04 23.07 5.96
N VAL A 8 -5.51 22.04 5.26
CA VAL A 8 -6.93 21.63 5.27
C VAL A 8 -7.32 21.08 6.64
N PHE A 9 -6.48 20.24 7.26
CA PHE A 9 -6.73 19.71 8.60
C PHE A 9 -6.84 20.86 9.63
N LYS A 10 -5.87 21.80 9.59
CA LYS A 10 -5.90 22.95 10.50
C LYS A 10 -7.20 23.75 10.35
N ALA A 11 -7.59 24.06 9.13
CA ALA A 11 -8.83 24.78 8.88
C ALA A 11 -10.06 24.02 9.42
N ALA A 12 -10.14 22.71 9.15
CA ALA A 12 -11.24 21.87 9.63
C ALA A 12 -11.31 21.77 11.16
N PHE A 13 -10.14 21.73 11.84
CA PHE A 13 -10.08 21.73 13.30
C PHE A 13 -10.46 23.08 13.87
N ASP A 14 -9.95 24.19 13.33
CA ASP A 14 -10.25 25.57 13.78
C ASP A 14 -11.74 25.91 13.60
N GLU A 15 -12.38 25.42 12.55
CA GLU A 15 -13.79 25.58 12.26
C GLU A 15 -14.70 24.60 13.04
N GLY A 16 -14.13 23.63 13.73
CA GLY A 16 -14.86 22.61 14.48
C GLY A 16 -15.62 21.60 13.61
N VAL A 17 -15.21 21.44 12.35
CA VAL A 17 -15.80 20.46 11.42
C VAL A 17 -15.49 19.03 11.86
N VAL A 18 -14.29 18.80 12.36
CA VAL A 18 -13.80 17.51 12.87
C VAL A 18 -12.75 17.76 13.95
N GLU A 19 -12.60 16.83 14.90
CA GLU A 19 -11.50 16.87 15.86
C GLU A 19 -10.38 15.93 15.42
N ARG A 20 -9.12 16.23 15.80
CA ARG A 20 -7.96 15.38 15.47
C ARG A 20 -8.18 13.90 15.83
N LYS A 21 -8.82 13.63 16.96
CA LYS A 21 -9.11 12.28 17.46
C LYS A 21 -10.05 11.46 16.58
N ASP A 22 -10.86 12.14 15.76
CA ASP A 22 -11.85 11.52 14.88
C ASP A 22 -11.24 11.13 13.51
N LEU A 23 -10.00 11.56 13.25
CA LEU A 23 -9.26 11.20 12.05
C LEU A 23 -8.22 10.10 12.34
N TYR A 24 -8.15 9.14 11.43
CA TYR A 24 -7.10 8.12 11.43
C TYR A 24 -6.10 8.46 10.32
N ILE A 25 -4.99 9.10 10.70
CA ILE A 25 -3.99 9.62 9.76
C ILE A 25 -2.91 8.57 9.52
N MET A 26 -2.71 8.22 8.26
CA MET A 26 -1.70 7.27 7.82
C MET A 26 -0.70 7.95 6.90
N THR A 27 0.59 7.71 7.11
CA THR A 27 1.66 8.11 6.20
C THR A 27 2.82 7.13 6.27
N LYS A 28 3.89 7.38 5.50
CA LYS A 28 4.96 6.41 5.28
C LYS A 28 6.34 7.06 5.39
N VAL A 29 7.32 6.31 5.90
CA VAL A 29 8.72 6.65 5.68
C VAL A 29 9.13 6.23 4.27
N TRP A 30 9.70 7.18 3.51
CA TRP A 30 10.22 6.89 2.18
C TRP A 30 11.62 6.24 2.26
N ASN A 31 12.03 5.57 1.20
CA ASN A 31 13.19 4.71 1.16
C ASN A 31 14.52 5.41 1.51
N ASP A 32 14.71 6.66 1.10
CA ASP A 32 15.90 7.46 1.42
C ASP A 32 16.02 7.86 2.90
N MET A 33 14.93 7.68 3.66
CA MET A 33 14.84 8.05 5.07
C MET A 33 14.89 6.85 6.03
N HIS A 34 15.17 5.65 5.56
CA HIS A 34 15.22 4.44 6.39
C HIS A 34 16.25 4.53 7.54
N ARG A 35 17.27 5.39 7.41
CA ARG A 35 18.28 5.65 8.48
C ARG A 35 17.96 6.87 9.35
N GLU A 36 16.93 7.63 8.99
CA GLU A 36 16.52 8.87 9.67
C GLU A 36 15.00 8.89 9.89
N VAL A 37 14.44 7.78 10.36
CA VAL A 37 12.99 7.54 10.46
C VAL A 37 12.31 8.58 11.34
N GLU A 38 12.92 8.95 12.49
CA GLU A 38 12.36 9.98 13.36
C GLU A 38 12.30 11.35 12.69
N LYS A 39 13.31 11.71 11.93
CA LYS A 39 13.31 12.97 11.16
C LYS A 39 12.18 12.98 10.13
N SER A 40 11.94 11.85 9.44
CA SER A 40 10.83 11.69 8.50
C SER A 40 9.48 11.84 9.20
N ALA A 41 9.27 11.13 10.32
CA ALA A 41 8.02 11.19 11.06
C ALA A 41 7.73 12.60 11.61
N ARG A 42 8.73 13.27 12.19
CA ARG A 42 8.58 14.64 12.68
C ARG A 42 8.28 15.64 11.56
N LYS A 43 8.86 15.44 10.38
CA LYS A 43 8.53 16.24 9.21
C LYS A 43 7.06 16.02 8.81
N SER A 44 6.61 14.80 8.68
CA SER A 44 5.20 14.49 8.37
C SER A 44 4.24 15.06 9.41
N ILE A 45 4.55 14.95 10.71
CA ILE A 45 3.75 15.54 11.79
C ILE A 45 3.66 17.07 11.64
N ALA A 46 4.78 17.73 11.34
CA ALA A 46 4.81 19.17 11.15
C ALA A 46 4.04 19.61 9.90
N ASP A 47 4.25 18.92 8.77
CA ASP A 47 3.57 19.21 7.52
C ASP A 47 2.06 18.98 7.61
N LEU A 48 1.63 17.87 8.22
CA LEU A 48 0.22 17.53 8.46
C LEU A 48 -0.42 18.38 9.58
N GLN A 49 0.35 19.19 10.29
CA GLN A 49 -0.10 20.04 11.40
C GLN A 49 -0.87 19.24 12.47
N CYS A 50 -0.33 18.07 12.84
CA CYS A 50 -0.91 17.20 13.85
C CYS A 50 0.12 16.87 14.95
N ASP A 51 -0.33 16.28 16.07
CA ASP A 51 0.54 15.97 17.21
C ASP A 51 1.15 14.56 17.12
N TYR A 52 0.52 13.67 16.35
CA TYR A 52 0.91 12.27 16.20
C TYR A 52 0.37 11.69 14.88
N ILE A 53 0.96 10.59 14.44
CA ILE A 53 0.50 9.77 13.31
C ILE A 53 -0.20 8.52 13.88
N ASP A 54 -1.39 8.18 13.36
CA ASP A 54 -2.11 6.97 13.83
C ASP A 54 -1.44 5.69 13.31
N LEU A 55 -1.01 5.68 12.06
CA LEU A 55 -0.35 4.51 11.44
C LEU A 55 0.79 4.97 10.54
N PHE A 56 2.02 4.56 10.88
CA PHE A 56 3.21 4.91 10.12
C PHE A 56 3.82 3.68 9.47
N PHE A 57 3.96 3.71 8.15
CA PHE A 57 4.42 2.59 7.35
C PHE A 57 5.89 2.69 6.99
N ILE A 58 6.56 1.53 6.87
CA ILE A 58 7.72 1.39 5.99
C ILE A 58 7.17 1.25 4.57
N HIS A 59 7.47 2.19 3.66
CA HIS A 59 6.85 2.23 2.33
C HIS A 59 7.28 1.06 1.45
N TRP A 60 8.58 0.75 1.41
CA TRP A 60 9.16 -0.43 0.77
C TRP A 60 10.08 -1.16 1.75
N PRO A 61 10.24 -2.47 1.65
CA PRO A 61 11.01 -3.23 2.64
C PRO A 61 12.54 -3.02 2.55
N PHE A 62 13.00 -2.13 1.69
CA PHE A 62 14.41 -1.86 1.42
C PHE A 62 14.64 -0.34 1.23
N PRO A 63 15.88 0.15 1.43
CA PRO A 63 16.18 1.58 1.30
C PRO A 63 16.44 2.02 -0.16
N ASN A 64 16.14 1.17 -1.14
CA ASN A 64 16.35 1.50 -2.55
C ASN A 64 15.49 2.70 -2.94
N TYR A 65 16.15 3.75 -3.36
CA TYR A 65 15.55 5.04 -3.62
C TYR A 65 15.68 5.39 -5.10
N HIS A 66 14.74 6.12 -5.62
CA HIS A 66 14.80 6.71 -6.96
C HIS A 66 14.42 8.20 -6.93
N ALA A 67 15.05 9.00 -7.79
CA ALA A 67 14.69 10.40 -7.97
C ALA A 67 13.28 10.54 -8.59
N PRO A 68 12.56 11.65 -8.33
CA PRO A 68 11.34 11.96 -9.05
C PRO A 68 11.57 11.95 -10.57
N GLY A 69 10.66 11.30 -11.31
CA GLY A 69 10.76 11.19 -12.77
C GLY A 69 11.82 10.22 -13.30
N CYS A 70 12.48 9.47 -12.42
CA CYS A 70 13.40 8.40 -12.82
C CYS A 70 12.68 7.36 -13.69
N ASP A 71 13.32 6.94 -14.76
CA ASP A 71 12.91 5.77 -15.56
C ASP A 71 13.69 4.52 -15.14
N VAL A 72 13.38 3.39 -15.78
CA VAL A 72 13.99 2.09 -15.48
C VAL A 72 15.49 2.07 -15.80
N ASP A 73 15.92 2.82 -16.79
CA ASP A 73 17.32 2.83 -17.24
C ASP A 73 18.21 3.73 -16.37
N SER A 74 17.61 4.68 -15.64
CA SER A 74 18.31 5.62 -14.74
C SER A 74 18.11 5.31 -13.25
N ARG A 75 17.81 4.06 -12.91
CA ARG A 75 17.65 3.59 -11.53
C ARG A 75 18.95 3.71 -10.70
N ASN A 76 18.78 3.75 -9.40
CA ASN A 76 19.92 3.91 -8.49
C ASN A 76 20.88 2.72 -8.55
N PRO A 77 22.16 2.93 -8.92
CA PRO A 77 23.16 1.86 -9.01
C PRO A 77 23.56 1.27 -7.64
N ASP A 78 23.24 1.96 -6.53
CA ASP A 78 23.53 1.52 -5.17
C ASP A 78 22.37 0.73 -4.54
N SER A 79 21.31 0.47 -5.30
CA SER A 79 20.21 -0.38 -4.88
C SER A 79 20.68 -1.80 -4.54
N LYS A 80 20.06 -2.41 -3.51
CA LYS A 80 20.42 -3.73 -2.98
C LYS A 80 19.19 -4.62 -2.87
N PRO A 81 19.38 -5.95 -2.85
CA PRO A 81 18.32 -6.88 -2.46
C PRO A 81 17.80 -6.59 -1.06
N PHE A 82 16.66 -7.18 -0.71
CA PHE A 82 16.12 -7.11 0.64
C PHE A 82 17.11 -7.68 1.66
N SER A 83 17.31 -6.96 2.76
CA SER A 83 18.11 -7.40 3.90
C SER A 83 17.28 -7.36 5.17
N VAL A 84 17.17 -8.50 5.84
CA VAL A 84 16.49 -8.60 7.16
C VAL A 84 17.10 -7.64 8.17
N GLU A 85 18.42 -7.50 8.19
CA GLU A 85 19.13 -6.63 9.12
C GLU A 85 18.77 -5.15 8.90
N GLU A 86 18.86 -4.65 7.65
CA GLU A 86 18.52 -3.28 7.31
C GLU A 86 17.03 -2.98 7.55
N PHE A 87 16.15 -3.92 7.21
CA PHE A 87 14.73 -3.79 7.51
C PHE A 87 14.46 -3.67 9.01
N MET A 88 15.07 -4.55 9.81
CA MET A 88 14.91 -4.54 11.26
C MET A 88 15.49 -3.28 11.92
N ASP A 89 16.57 -2.71 11.37
CA ASP A 89 17.11 -1.44 11.83
C ASP A 89 16.13 -0.28 11.60
N THR A 90 15.48 -0.24 10.42
CA THR A 90 14.41 0.71 10.13
C THR A 90 13.21 0.49 11.05
N TYR A 91 12.80 -0.77 11.24
CA TYR A 91 11.64 -1.12 12.06
C TYR A 91 11.81 -0.73 13.52
N ARG A 92 12.99 -0.99 14.13
CA ARG A 92 13.31 -0.59 15.51
C ARG A 92 13.19 0.91 15.71
N GLN A 93 13.60 1.73 14.74
CA GLN A 93 13.42 3.18 14.83
C GLN A 93 11.93 3.56 14.88
N ILE A 94 11.03 2.85 14.17
CA ILE A 94 9.58 3.10 14.27
C ILE A 94 9.05 2.64 15.63
N GLU A 95 9.52 1.52 16.18
CA GLU A 95 9.16 1.08 17.53
C GLU A 95 9.51 2.16 18.60
N GLU A 96 10.65 2.83 18.43
CA GLU A 96 11.01 3.97 19.29
C GLU A 96 10.07 5.16 19.14
N LEU A 97 9.51 5.39 17.96
CA LEU A 97 8.52 6.45 17.75
C LEU A 97 7.20 6.14 18.46
N VAL A 98 6.82 4.86 18.56
CA VAL A 98 5.68 4.44 19.38
C VAL A 98 5.94 4.72 20.85
N ASP A 99 7.13 4.37 21.37
CA ASP A 99 7.53 4.64 22.75
C ASP A 99 7.54 6.15 23.08
N LYS A 100 7.89 7.00 22.08
CA LYS A 100 7.87 8.46 22.19
C LYS A 100 6.46 9.07 22.03
N GLY A 101 5.45 8.28 21.67
CA GLY A 101 4.08 8.76 21.43
C GLY A 101 3.90 9.57 20.14
N LEU A 102 4.88 9.55 19.23
CA LEU A 102 4.81 10.24 17.94
C LEU A 102 4.00 9.43 16.91
N VAL A 103 3.98 8.10 17.07
CA VAL A 103 3.25 7.14 16.23
C VAL A 103 2.43 6.23 17.14
N ARG A 104 1.21 5.91 16.77
CA ARG A 104 0.36 4.98 17.54
C ARG A 104 0.53 3.54 17.12
N HIS A 105 0.57 3.29 15.80
CA HIS A 105 0.64 1.95 15.23
C HIS A 105 1.67 1.88 14.12
N ILE A 106 2.26 0.69 13.96
CA ILE A 106 3.25 0.40 12.91
C ILE A 106 2.57 -0.33 11.76
N GLY A 107 2.86 0.11 10.53
CA GLY A 107 2.49 -0.56 9.29
C GLY A 107 3.73 -0.97 8.48
N ILE A 108 3.55 -1.95 7.64
CA ILE A 108 4.52 -2.38 6.65
C ILE A 108 3.87 -2.38 5.27
N SER A 109 4.65 -2.30 4.21
CA SER A 109 4.10 -2.23 2.86
C SER A 109 4.99 -2.98 1.88
N ASN A 110 4.38 -3.48 0.79
CA ASN A 110 5.09 -4.18 -0.29
C ASN A 110 5.92 -5.39 0.19
N MET A 111 5.39 -6.11 1.19
CA MET A 111 5.97 -7.34 1.71
C MET A 111 5.48 -8.55 0.92
N THR A 112 6.29 -9.59 0.92
CA THR A 112 5.95 -10.93 0.42
C THR A 112 5.90 -11.91 1.60
N ILE A 113 5.32 -13.11 1.43
CA ILE A 113 5.31 -14.13 2.49
C ILE A 113 6.74 -14.48 2.93
N PRO A 114 7.70 -14.77 2.02
CA PRO A 114 9.08 -15.04 2.43
C PRO A 114 9.71 -13.94 3.29
N LYS A 115 9.48 -12.65 2.94
CA LYS A 115 9.98 -11.52 3.74
C LYS A 115 9.29 -11.42 5.11
N LEU A 116 7.97 -11.62 5.16
CA LEU A 116 7.20 -11.61 6.41
C LEU A 116 7.69 -12.68 7.39
N GLU A 117 7.91 -13.91 6.92
CA GLU A 117 8.43 -15.02 7.72
C GLU A 117 9.80 -14.74 8.35
N GLN A 118 10.61 -13.88 7.69
CA GLN A 118 11.89 -13.50 8.23
C GLN A 118 11.83 -12.44 9.34
N VAL A 119 10.74 -11.68 9.46
CA VAL A 119 10.70 -10.50 10.31
C VAL A 119 9.58 -10.50 11.36
N VAL A 120 8.42 -11.11 11.08
CA VAL A 120 7.21 -10.96 11.89
C VAL A 120 7.37 -11.43 13.34
N ASP A 121 8.20 -12.45 13.59
CA ASP A 121 8.48 -12.97 14.92
C ASP A 121 9.68 -12.28 15.61
N LYS A 122 10.38 -11.38 14.91
CA LYS A 122 11.57 -10.68 15.44
C LYS A 122 11.26 -9.28 15.96
N VAL A 123 10.08 -8.74 15.63
CA VAL A 123 9.66 -7.41 16.04
C VAL A 123 9.12 -7.40 17.46
N ARG A 124 9.38 -6.33 18.21
CA ARG A 124 8.87 -6.12 19.57
C ARG A 124 7.40 -5.70 19.57
N ILE A 125 7.04 -4.80 18.65
CA ILE A 125 5.68 -4.31 18.43
C ILE A 125 5.23 -4.84 17.08
N LYS A 126 4.21 -5.69 17.05
CA LYS A 126 3.70 -6.25 15.80
C LYS A 126 3.12 -5.17 14.89
N PRO A 127 3.31 -5.27 13.57
CA PRO A 127 2.63 -4.38 12.63
C PRO A 127 1.13 -4.70 12.66
N VAL A 128 0.31 -3.65 12.66
CA VAL A 128 -1.16 -3.82 12.65
C VAL A 128 -1.72 -3.93 11.23
N ALA A 129 -0.97 -3.50 10.23
CA ALA A 129 -1.40 -3.50 8.83
C ALA A 129 -0.24 -3.73 7.87
N CYS A 130 -0.59 -4.30 6.71
CA CYS A 130 0.29 -4.40 5.55
C CYS A 130 -0.41 -3.78 4.33
N GLU A 131 0.22 -2.76 3.73
CA GLU A 131 -0.31 -2.10 2.55
C GLU A 131 0.27 -2.74 1.29
N LEU A 132 -0.60 -3.21 0.40
CA LEU A 132 -0.27 -4.02 -0.77
C LEU A 132 -1.07 -3.56 -1.98
N GLU A 133 -0.61 -3.89 -3.19
CA GLU A 133 -1.45 -3.83 -4.37
C GLU A 133 -2.52 -4.91 -4.31
N LEU A 134 -3.81 -4.51 -4.18
CA LEU A 134 -4.94 -5.45 -4.08
C LEU A 134 -6.14 -4.92 -4.87
N HIS A 135 -6.50 -5.63 -5.94
CA HIS A 135 -7.64 -5.32 -6.79
C HIS A 135 -8.21 -6.59 -7.44
N PRO A 136 -9.38 -6.57 -8.09
CA PRO A 136 -10.04 -7.77 -8.60
C PRO A 136 -9.21 -8.68 -9.51
N CYS A 137 -8.31 -8.13 -10.34
CA CYS A 137 -7.42 -8.92 -11.20
C CYS A 137 -6.05 -9.23 -10.56
N PHE A 138 -5.83 -8.76 -9.32
CA PHE A 138 -4.64 -9.05 -8.52
C PHE A 138 -5.00 -9.19 -7.04
N GLN A 139 -5.55 -10.32 -6.67
CA GLN A 139 -6.17 -10.54 -5.36
C GLN A 139 -5.19 -10.98 -4.28
N GLN A 140 -4.04 -11.52 -4.67
CA GLN A 140 -2.98 -12.02 -3.77
C GLN A 140 -3.55 -12.87 -2.62
N GLN A 141 -4.44 -13.84 -2.93
CA GLN A 141 -5.23 -14.54 -1.92
C GLN A 141 -4.37 -15.22 -0.85
N GLU A 142 -3.27 -15.87 -1.24
CA GLU A 142 -2.38 -16.54 -0.30
C GLU A 142 -1.76 -15.57 0.71
N LEU A 143 -1.22 -14.44 0.22
CA LEU A 143 -0.66 -13.38 1.07
C LEU A 143 -1.75 -12.72 1.92
N PHE A 144 -2.94 -12.50 1.35
CA PHE A 144 -4.09 -11.96 2.09
C PHE A 144 -4.45 -12.85 3.28
N ASP A 145 -4.58 -14.17 3.06
CA ASP A 145 -4.92 -15.14 4.10
C ASP A 145 -3.80 -15.25 5.13
N TYR A 146 -2.53 -15.21 4.70
CA TYR A 146 -1.38 -15.17 5.61
C TYR A 146 -1.45 -13.98 6.56
N LEU A 147 -1.69 -12.78 6.04
CA LEU A 147 -1.80 -11.56 6.85
C LEU A 147 -2.94 -11.66 7.86
N LYS A 148 -4.12 -12.12 7.42
CA LYS A 148 -5.29 -12.30 8.30
C LYS A 148 -5.02 -13.32 9.41
N ALA A 149 -4.32 -14.41 9.11
CA ALA A 149 -3.94 -15.43 10.09
C ALA A 149 -2.94 -14.91 11.16
N HIS A 150 -2.21 -13.83 10.85
CA HIS A 150 -1.25 -13.20 11.77
C HIS A 150 -1.78 -11.91 12.43
N ASP A 151 -3.09 -11.63 12.33
CA ASP A 151 -3.75 -10.41 12.84
C ASP A 151 -3.18 -9.12 12.22
N ILE A 152 -2.72 -9.18 10.97
CA ILE A 152 -2.25 -8.02 10.19
C ILE A 152 -3.33 -7.65 9.19
N GLN A 153 -3.84 -6.40 9.27
CA GLN A 153 -4.91 -5.92 8.39
C GLN A 153 -4.36 -5.64 6.97
N PRO A 154 -4.87 -6.30 5.91
CA PRO A 154 -4.55 -5.95 4.55
C PRO A 154 -5.15 -4.60 4.17
N ILE A 155 -4.33 -3.68 3.65
CA ILE A 155 -4.75 -2.40 3.08
C ILE A 155 -4.40 -2.42 1.59
N GLY A 156 -5.38 -2.14 0.73
CA GLY A 156 -5.20 -2.23 -0.72
C GLY A 156 -4.95 -0.87 -1.36
N PHE A 157 -3.74 -0.63 -1.86
CA PHE A 157 -3.52 0.43 -2.84
C PHE A 157 -3.89 -0.06 -4.26
N MET A 158 -4.07 0.86 -5.20
CA MET A 158 -4.60 0.56 -6.54
C MET A 158 -5.92 -0.25 -6.54
N PRO A 159 -6.87 0.01 -5.61
CA PRO A 159 -8.03 -0.88 -5.40
C PRO A 159 -8.97 -0.96 -6.60
N LEU A 160 -8.80 -0.10 -7.59
CA LEU A 160 -9.61 -0.06 -8.81
C LEU A 160 -8.94 -0.78 -10.00
N GLY A 161 -7.72 -1.33 -9.84
CA GLY A 161 -6.96 -1.89 -10.95
C GLY A 161 -6.81 -0.91 -12.11
N SER A 162 -6.61 0.38 -11.80
CA SER A 162 -6.58 1.46 -12.80
C SER A 162 -5.30 1.43 -13.63
N PRO A 163 -5.37 1.67 -14.94
CA PRO A 163 -4.18 1.84 -15.79
C PRO A 163 -3.45 3.17 -15.57
N GLN A 164 -4.02 4.09 -14.78
CA GLN A 164 -3.41 5.40 -14.52
C GLN A 164 -2.28 5.27 -13.49
N ARG A 165 -1.06 5.17 -13.99
CA ARG A 165 0.18 5.10 -13.23
C ARG A 165 1.34 5.64 -14.07
N PRO A 166 2.57 5.80 -13.52
CA PRO A 166 3.72 6.22 -14.31
C PRO A 166 3.92 5.36 -15.57
N GLU A 167 4.22 6.00 -16.69
CA GLU A 167 4.35 5.32 -18.00
C GLU A 167 5.37 4.17 -17.96
N ARG A 168 6.43 4.31 -17.17
CA ARG A 168 7.47 3.30 -16.95
C ARG A 168 6.94 1.97 -16.38
N ASP A 169 5.79 2.00 -15.72
CA ASP A 169 5.17 0.81 -15.10
C ASP A 169 4.09 0.19 -16.01
N ILE A 170 3.82 0.78 -17.17
CA ILE A 170 2.77 0.31 -18.10
C ILE A 170 3.37 -0.68 -19.09
N VAL A 171 2.75 -1.85 -19.20
CA VAL A 171 3.05 -2.83 -20.26
C VAL A 171 1.79 -3.20 -21.04
N ALA A 172 1.98 -3.67 -22.28
CA ALA A 172 0.87 -3.95 -23.20
C ALA A 172 -0.07 -5.08 -22.74
N THR A 173 0.37 -5.91 -21.82
CA THR A 173 -0.39 -7.03 -21.24
C THR A 173 -1.22 -6.65 -20.02
N ASP A 174 -1.08 -5.43 -19.52
CA ASP A 174 -1.82 -4.98 -18.33
C ASP A 174 -3.33 -4.95 -18.57
N ILE A 175 -4.07 -5.42 -17.58
CA ILE A 175 -5.52 -5.47 -17.60
C ILE A 175 -6.06 -4.30 -16.76
N ALA A 176 -7.03 -3.59 -17.30
CA ALA A 176 -7.80 -2.62 -16.54
C ALA A 176 -9.04 -3.33 -15.96
N ASP A 177 -9.10 -3.51 -14.67
CA ASP A 177 -10.15 -4.27 -13.97
C ASP A 177 -11.55 -3.78 -14.34
N MET A 178 -11.74 -2.46 -14.40
CA MET A 178 -13.02 -1.85 -14.77
C MET A 178 -13.45 -2.13 -16.22
N GLN A 179 -12.58 -2.73 -17.06
CA GLN A 179 -12.92 -3.12 -18.43
C GLN A 179 -13.29 -4.58 -18.58
N VAL A 180 -13.10 -5.40 -17.52
CA VAL A 180 -13.46 -6.83 -17.51
C VAL A 180 -14.99 -6.98 -17.68
N PRO A 181 -15.47 -7.81 -18.64
CA PRO A 181 -16.90 -7.90 -18.96
C PRO A 181 -17.78 -8.29 -17.77
N GLU A 182 -17.36 -9.28 -17.00
CA GLU A 182 -18.09 -9.77 -15.82
C GLU A 182 -18.24 -8.68 -14.77
N PHE A 183 -17.20 -7.88 -14.60
CA PHE A 183 -17.17 -6.77 -13.66
C PHE A 183 -18.13 -5.65 -14.09
N LYS A 184 -18.15 -5.33 -15.38
CA LYS A 184 -19.12 -4.37 -15.96
C LYS A 184 -20.57 -4.85 -15.79
N ALA A 185 -20.83 -6.13 -16.04
CA ALA A 185 -22.17 -6.70 -15.89
C ALA A 185 -22.70 -6.57 -14.46
N ILE A 186 -21.84 -6.81 -13.46
CA ILE A 186 -22.22 -6.60 -12.06
C ILE A 186 -22.52 -5.12 -11.80
N ALA A 187 -21.67 -4.21 -12.30
CA ALA A 187 -21.86 -2.77 -12.13
C ALA A 187 -23.17 -2.27 -12.78
N GLU A 188 -23.50 -2.75 -13.98
CA GLU A 188 -24.76 -2.45 -14.66
C GLU A 188 -25.97 -2.93 -13.86
N LYS A 189 -25.93 -4.14 -13.31
CA LYS A 189 -27.00 -4.70 -12.46
C LYS A 189 -27.24 -3.84 -11.21
N HIS A 190 -26.18 -3.32 -10.60
CA HIS A 190 -26.27 -2.42 -9.45
C HIS A 190 -26.54 -0.95 -9.83
N GLY A 191 -26.52 -0.59 -11.11
CA GLY A 191 -26.71 0.78 -11.57
C GLY A 191 -25.60 1.74 -11.13
N VAL A 192 -24.37 1.27 -10.93
CA VAL A 192 -23.24 2.04 -10.43
C VAL A 192 -22.03 1.95 -11.39
N HIS A 193 -21.06 2.84 -11.17
CA HIS A 193 -19.78 2.73 -11.87
C HIS A 193 -18.99 1.49 -11.39
N PRO A 194 -18.21 0.78 -12.27
CA PRO A 194 -17.43 -0.39 -11.86
C PRO A 194 -16.47 -0.14 -10.68
N ALA A 195 -15.95 1.07 -10.53
CA ALA A 195 -15.12 1.44 -9.38
C ALA A 195 -15.82 1.17 -8.04
N ILE A 196 -17.12 1.39 -7.96
CA ILE A 196 -17.91 1.16 -6.74
C ILE A 196 -17.98 -0.34 -6.42
N ILE A 197 -18.07 -1.19 -7.45
CA ILE A 197 -18.03 -2.65 -7.28
C ILE A 197 -16.68 -3.11 -6.74
N ALA A 198 -15.57 -2.54 -7.24
CA ALA A 198 -14.23 -2.84 -6.73
C ALA A 198 -14.10 -2.51 -5.23
N LEU A 199 -14.60 -1.36 -4.81
CA LEU A 199 -14.53 -0.94 -3.41
C LEU A 199 -15.44 -1.79 -2.51
N LYS A 200 -16.65 -2.13 -2.97
CA LYS A 200 -17.56 -3.04 -2.24
C LYS A 200 -16.92 -4.41 -2.05
N TRP A 201 -16.39 -4.99 -3.13
CA TRP A 201 -15.69 -6.27 -3.07
C TRP A 201 -14.51 -6.23 -2.08
N ALA A 202 -13.69 -5.19 -2.16
CA ALA A 202 -12.55 -5.02 -1.27
C ALA A 202 -12.96 -5.00 0.20
N VAL A 203 -13.97 -4.20 0.55
CA VAL A 203 -14.47 -4.10 1.93
C VAL A 203 -15.12 -5.40 2.39
N GLN A 204 -15.95 -6.05 1.52
CA GLN A 204 -16.62 -7.30 1.88
C GLN A 204 -15.68 -8.48 2.09
N ARG A 205 -14.55 -8.54 1.38
CA ARG A 205 -13.51 -9.55 1.66
C ARG A 205 -12.66 -9.23 2.89
N GLY A 206 -12.82 -8.06 3.49
CA GLY A 206 -12.13 -7.66 4.72
C GLY A 206 -10.80 -6.92 4.51
N GLN A 207 -10.55 -6.34 3.33
CA GLN A 207 -9.46 -5.38 3.14
C GLN A 207 -9.95 -3.94 3.33
N ILE A 208 -9.02 -3.02 3.58
CA ILE A 208 -9.27 -1.58 3.57
C ILE A 208 -8.75 -1.02 2.24
N PRO A 209 -9.63 -0.64 1.30
CA PRO A 209 -9.18 -0.01 0.06
C PRO A 209 -8.82 1.46 0.30
N ILE A 210 -7.78 1.95 -0.36
CA ILE A 210 -7.37 3.36 -0.35
C ILE A 210 -7.47 3.97 -1.76
N PRO A 211 -8.70 4.25 -2.26
CA PRO A 211 -8.88 4.86 -3.57
C PRO A 211 -8.41 6.31 -3.56
N PHE A 212 -7.91 6.76 -4.71
CA PHE A 212 -7.55 8.15 -4.95
C PHE A 212 -8.52 8.78 -5.95
N SER A 213 -8.96 10.00 -5.67
CA SER A 213 -9.62 10.88 -6.63
C SER A 213 -9.46 12.35 -6.24
N ILE A 214 -9.47 13.23 -7.25
CA ILE A 214 -9.53 14.68 -7.10
C ILE A 214 -10.91 15.25 -7.51
N HIS A 215 -11.82 14.40 -7.94
CA HIS A 215 -13.16 14.78 -8.38
C HIS A 215 -14.18 14.52 -7.27
N GLU A 216 -14.93 15.54 -6.88
CA GLU A 216 -15.88 15.47 -5.77
C GLU A 216 -16.88 14.31 -5.91
N MET A 217 -17.48 14.14 -7.07
CA MET A 217 -18.43 13.05 -7.30
C MET A 217 -17.80 11.67 -7.08
N GLU A 218 -16.52 11.50 -7.43
CA GLU A 218 -15.83 10.22 -7.29
C GLU A 218 -15.49 9.92 -5.82
N TYR A 219 -14.86 10.86 -5.09
CA TYR A 219 -14.51 10.58 -3.69
C TYR A 219 -15.73 10.48 -2.80
N VAL A 220 -16.81 11.24 -3.07
CA VAL A 220 -18.08 11.08 -2.35
C VAL A 220 -18.71 9.71 -2.65
N SER A 221 -18.76 9.29 -3.92
CA SER A 221 -19.25 7.96 -4.31
C SER A 221 -18.40 6.83 -3.72
N ASN A 222 -17.08 6.99 -3.70
CA ASN A 222 -16.17 6.02 -3.07
C ASN A 222 -16.49 5.87 -1.59
N LEU A 223 -16.70 6.97 -0.86
CA LEU A 223 -17.04 6.95 0.56
C LEU A 223 -18.42 6.32 0.80
N GLN A 224 -19.40 6.60 -0.05
CA GLN A 224 -20.75 6.07 0.04
C GLN A 224 -20.86 4.60 -0.38
N SER A 225 -19.86 4.04 -1.09
CA SER A 225 -19.91 2.68 -1.62
C SER A 225 -20.26 1.61 -0.57
N THR A 226 -19.81 1.79 0.67
CA THR A 226 -20.06 0.86 1.78
C THR A 226 -21.41 1.06 2.47
N GLN A 227 -22.14 2.11 2.13
CA GLN A 227 -23.46 2.44 2.71
C GLN A 227 -24.61 1.96 1.84
N THR A 228 -24.33 1.42 0.67
CA THR A 228 -25.32 0.88 -0.27
C THR A 228 -25.38 -0.64 -0.18
N GLU A 229 -26.39 -1.24 -0.85
CA GLU A 229 -26.63 -2.69 -0.86
C GLU A 229 -25.33 -3.47 -1.16
N PRO A 230 -24.96 -4.46 -0.36
CA PRO A 230 -23.75 -5.25 -0.57
C PRO A 230 -23.82 -6.08 -1.86
N LEU A 231 -22.66 -6.57 -2.31
CA LEU A 231 -22.59 -7.59 -3.36
C LEU A 231 -23.13 -8.92 -2.82
N THR A 232 -23.83 -9.67 -3.66
CA THR A 232 -24.28 -11.03 -3.32
C THR A 232 -23.12 -12.00 -3.25
N ASP A 233 -23.32 -13.16 -2.61
CA ASP A 233 -22.32 -14.23 -2.55
C ASP A 233 -21.95 -14.73 -3.97
N GLU A 234 -22.89 -14.75 -4.91
CA GLU A 234 -22.67 -15.12 -6.30
C GLU A 234 -21.77 -14.09 -7.01
N GLU A 235 -21.99 -12.80 -6.79
CA GLU A 235 -21.18 -11.72 -7.34
C GLU A 235 -19.76 -11.74 -6.74
N MET A 236 -19.65 -11.94 -5.43
CA MET A 236 -18.35 -12.13 -4.78
C MET A 236 -17.59 -13.34 -5.34
N ALA A 237 -18.28 -14.48 -5.53
CA ALA A 237 -17.70 -15.67 -6.14
C ALA A 237 -17.28 -15.42 -7.61
N THR A 238 -18.09 -14.69 -8.37
CA THR A 238 -17.73 -14.29 -9.74
C THR A 238 -16.47 -13.46 -9.75
N ILE A 239 -16.35 -12.43 -8.90
CA ILE A 239 -15.16 -11.57 -8.82
C ILE A 239 -13.93 -12.38 -8.39
N ALA A 240 -14.08 -13.36 -7.49
CA ALA A 240 -12.98 -14.23 -7.10
C ALA A 240 -12.37 -15.00 -8.30
N THR A 241 -13.14 -15.28 -9.36
CA THR A 241 -12.63 -15.92 -10.58
C THR A 241 -11.85 -14.99 -11.50
N LEU A 242 -11.84 -13.68 -11.23
CA LEU A 242 -11.20 -12.67 -12.09
C LEU A 242 -9.69 -12.51 -11.81
N GLU A 243 -9.13 -13.29 -10.89
CA GLU A 243 -7.69 -13.32 -10.63
C GLU A 243 -6.89 -13.59 -11.93
N LYS A 244 -5.91 -12.72 -12.20
CA LYS A 244 -5.06 -12.79 -13.40
C LYS A 244 -3.56 -12.68 -13.10
N ASN A 245 -3.20 -12.59 -11.81
CA ASN A 245 -1.84 -12.25 -11.38
C ASN A 245 -1.34 -10.95 -12.07
N ASN A 246 -2.24 -9.98 -12.20
CA ASN A 246 -2.04 -8.75 -12.99
C ASN A 246 -1.43 -7.64 -12.13
N ARG A 247 -0.16 -7.80 -11.70
CA ARG A 247 0.57 -6.77 -10.95
C ARG A 247 0.80 -5.54 -11.82
N LEU A 248 0.27 -4.40 -11.39
CA LEU A 248 0.41 -3.12 -12.09
C LEU A 248 1.63 -2.33 -11.61
N VAL A 249 1.95 -2.37 -10.31
CA VAL A 249 3.12 -1.72 -9.71
C VAL A 249 4.25 -2.73 -9.59
N LYS A 250 5.06 -2.84 -10.63
CA LYS A 250 6.14 -3.84 -10.71
C LYS A 250 7.37 -3.48 -9.89
N GLY A 251 7.61 -2.17 -9.64
CA GLY A 251 8.73 -1.69 -8.84
C GLY A 251 10.08 -1.72 -9.55
N GLN A 252 10.11 -1.77 -10.87
CA GLN A 252 11.31 -1.89 -11.70
C GLN A 252 12.42 -0.87 -11.38
N VAL A 253 12.04 0.33 -10.93
CA VAL A 253 12.99 1.39 -10.55
C VAL A 253 13.78 1.11 -9.27
N PHE A 254 13.39 0.11 -8.50
CA PHE A 254 14.04 -0.31 -7.25
C PHE A 254 14.98 -1.49 -7.41
N LEU A 255 15.09 -2.05 -8.62
CA LEU A 255 15.96 -3.19 -8.88
C LEU A 255 17.43 -2.83 -8.65
N TRP A 256 18.17 -3.78 -8.10
CA TRP A 256 19.60 -3.69 -7.82
C TRP A 256 20.44 -4.22 -8.98
N PRO A 257 21.72 -3.88 -9.06
CA PRO A 257 22.63 -4.48 -10.02
C PRO A 257 22.70 -6.00 -9.85
N GLY A 258 22.44 -6.72 -10.92
CA GLY A 258 22.42 -8.20 -10.92
C GLY A 258 21.03 -8.82 -10.72
N ALA A 259 19.99 -8.04 -10.42
CA ALA A 259 18.62 -8.52 -10.50
C ALA A 259 18.26 -8.91 -11.95
N THR A 260 17.57 -10.02 -12.11
CA THR A 260 17.13 -10.53 -13.43
C THR A 260 16.03 -9.64 -14.00
N ASP A 261 14.98 -9.46 -13.23
CA ASP A 261 13.86 -8.56 -13.54
C ASP A 261 13.05 -8.23 -12.27
N TRP A 262 11.86 -7.63 -12.43
CA TRP A 262 11.03 -7.19 -11.31
C TRP A 262 10.44 -8.35 -10.46
N HIS A 263 10.40 -9.60 -10.96
CA HIS A 263 9.93 -10.75 -10.19
C HIS A 263 10.84 -11.01 -8.98
N ASP A 264 12.13 -10.68 -9.09
CA ASP A 264 13.08 -10.78 -7.98
C ASP A 264 12.70 -9.88 -6.78
N LEU A 265 12.01 -8.75 -7.02
CA LEU A 265 11.51 -7.89 -5.93
C LEU A 265 10.40 -8.56 -5.13
N TRP A 266 9.62 -9.40 -5.79
CA TRP A 266 8.38 -9.95 -5.25
C TRP A 266 8.51 -11.41 -4.81
N ASP A 267 9.73 -11.98 -4.87
CA ASP A 267 10.02 -13.36 -4.46
C ASP A 267 9.02 -14.36 -5.07
N GLU A 268 8.67 -14.22 -6.35
CA GLU A 268 7.60 -15.00 -6.98
C GLU A 268 7.90 -16.49 -7.05
N ASP A 269 9.17 -16.88 -6.96
CA ASP A 269 9.62 -18.26 -6.82
C ASP A 269 9.64 -18.76 -5.36
N GLY A 270 9.21 -17.92 -4.41
CA GLY A 270 9.21 -18.21 -2.98
C GLY A 270 10.56 -18.04 -2.28
N VAL A 271 11.56 -17.50 -2.99
CA VAL A 271 12.93 -17.34 -2.48
C VAL A 271 13.32 -15.85 -2.48
N ILE A 272 13.80 -15.37 -1.34
CA ILE A 272 14.41 -14.04 -1.26
C ILE A 272 15.77 -14.11 -1.96
N VAL A 273 15.98 -13.22 -2.95
CA VAL A 273 17.27 -13.14 -3.64
C VAL A 273 18.31 -12.57 -2.68
N ASP A 274 19.29 -13.37 -2.30
CA ASP A 274 20.39 -12.95 -1.45
C ASP A 274 21.37 -12.03 -2.18
N CYS A 275 21.90 -11.04 -1.46
CA CYS A 275 23.01 -10.24 -1.95
C CYS A 275 24.31 -11.07 -1.86
N PRO A 276 24.97 -11.42 -2.98
CA PRO A 276 26.19 -12.22 -2.95
C PRO A 276 27.36 -11.55 -2.22
N ASP A 277 27.28 -10.25 -1.95
CA ASP A 277 28.34 -9.44 -1.31
C ASP A 277 28.02 -9.03 0.14
N ALA A 278 26.96 -9.55 0.76
CA ALA A 278 26.66 -9.31 2.18
C ALA A 278 27.50 -10.25 3.09
N LYS A 279 28.83 -10.13 3.01
CA LYS A 279 29.77 -10.77 3.94
C LYS A 279 30.70 -9.75 4.55
#